data_df53a9a364c606469bbc2bf61255a040
#
_entry.id   df53a9a364c606469bbc2bf61255a040
#
_cell.length_a   1.000
_cell.length_b   1.000
_cell.length_c   1.000
_cell.angle_alpha   90.00
_cell.angle_beta   90.00
_cell.angle_gamma   90.00
#
_symmetry.space_group_name_H-M   'P 1'
#
loop_
_entity.id
_entity.type
_entity.pdbx_description
1 polymer ?
#
loop_
_entity_poly.entity_id
_entity_poly.type
_entity_poly.pdbx_seq_one_letter_code
_entity_poly.pdbx_strand_id
1 'polypeptide(L)'
;AGFLTHPAFQALMVTLIFGGIFMELKTPGIGLPSAIACTAAVLYFTPLYIDGLAANWEILLFVIGIILLIFEFLVIPGFGIAGISGSILILGALILALVGNVNFDFNFVSAADISKGIITVISGVIISVALLFWFFQKIGSKGPLGRLALQADQATEKGYIGVPSELQEYIGKEGLAATILRPSGKV
;
A
#
# COMPACT_ATOMS: atom_id res chain seq x y z
N ALA A 1 -26.89 -11.68 11.43
CA ALA A 1 -25.55 -11.41 11.92
C ALA A 1 -24.51 -12.39 11.35
N GLY A 2 -24.73 -13.70 11.36
CA GLY A 2 -23.69 -14.71 11.08
C GLY A 2 -22.91 -14.64 9.75
N PHE A 3 -23.40 -14.00 8.69
CA PHE A 3 -22.65 -13.90 7.43
C PHE A 3 -21.56 -12.83 7.51
N LEU A 4 -21.85 -11.67 8.06
CA LEU A 4 -20.91 -10.55 8.13
C LEU A 4 -19.77 -10.79 9.14
N THR A 5 -20.01 -11.58 10.19
CA THR A 5 -18.99 -11.98 11.16
C THR A 5 -18.29 -13.30 10.81
N HIS A 6 -18.66 -13.88 9.64
CA HIS A 6 -18.00 -15.10 9.18
C HIS A 6 -16.52 -14.83 8.83
N PRO A 7 -15.56 -15.69 9.24
CA PRO A 7 -14.12 -15.46 9.01
C PRO A 7 -13.74 -15.18 7.55
N ALA A 8 -14.39 -15.84 6.59
CA ALA A 8 -14.11 -15.59 5.18
C ALA A 8 -14.53 -14.19 4.72
N PHE A 9 -15.66 -13.67 5.24
CA PHE A 9 -16.08 -12.29 4.95
C PHE A 9 -15.13 -11.28 5.61
N GLN A 10 -14.73 -11.53 6.84
CA GLN A 10 -13.78 -10.69 7.56
C GLN A 10 -12.40 -10.68 6.88
N ALA A 11 -11.90 -11.83 6.42
CA ALA A 11 -10.66 -11.92 5.65
C ALA A 11 -10.75 -11.12 4.32
N LEU A 12 -11.91 -11.14 3.65
CA LEU A 12 -12.15 -10.33 2.46
C LEU A 12 -12.11 -8.83 2.79
N MET A 13 -12.71 -8.39 3.90
CA MET A 13 -12.65 -6.99 4.32
C MET A 13 -11.20 -6.58 4.62
N VAL A 14 -10.44 -7.40 5.34
CA VAL A 14 -9.00 -7.17 5.58
C VAL A 14 -8.23 -7.05 4.25
N THR A 15 -8.53 -7.91 3.29
CA THR A 15 -7.92 -7.86 1.96
C THR A 15 -8.18 -6.52 1.27
N LEU A 16 -9.42 -6.01 1.33
CA LEU A 16 -9.79 -4.73 0.74
C LEU A 16 -9.19 -3.54 1.49
N ILE A 17 -9.10 -3.61 2.83
CA ILE A 17 -8.44 -2.57 3.64
C ILE A 17 -6.97 -2.44 3.24
N PHE A 18 -6.19 -3.52 3.32
CA PHE A 18 -4.77 -3.47 3.01
C PHE A 18 -4.52 -3.22 1.52
N GLY A 19 -5.30 -3.84 0.65
CA GLY A 19 -5.23 -3.63 -0.80
C GLY A 19 -5.48 -2.18 -1.18
N GLY A 20 -6.52 -1.57 -0.63
CA GLY A 20 -6.86 -0.17 -0.87
C GLY A 20 -5.82 0.79 -0.31
N ILE A 21 -5.36 0.60 0.94
CA ILE A 21 -4.30 1.41 1.53
C ILE A 21 -3.02 1.33 0.67
N PHE A 22 -2.59 0.12 0.32
CA PHE A 22 -1.36 -0.06 -0.45
C PHE A 22 -1.46 0.53 -1.86
N MET A 23 -2.61 0.38 -2.54
CA MET A 23 -2.84 1.00 -3.85
C MET A 23 -2.82 2.52 -3.78
N GLU A 24 -3.44 3.12 -2.76
CA GLU A 24 -3.41 4.58 -2.57
C GLU A 24 -1.99 5.09 -2.32
N LEU A 25 -1.18 4.35 -1.54
CA LEU A 25 0.23 4.69 -1.31
C LEU A 25 1.09 4.61 -2.58
N LYS A 26 0.75 3.72 -3.52
CA LYS A 26 1.48 3.57 -4.80
C LYS A 26 1.01 4.53 -5.89
N THR A 27 -0.24 4.92 -5.87
CA THR A 27 -0.88 5.81 -6.86
C THR A 27 -1.65 6.93 -6.18
N PRO A 28 -0.95 7.84 -5.48
CA PRO A 28 -1.60 8.86 -4.68
C PRO A 28 -2.43 9.81 -5.55
N GLY A 29 -3.63 10.16 -5.06
CA GLY A 29 -4.51 11.14 -5.70
C GLY A 29 -5.68 10.56 -6.50
N ILE A 30 -5.80 9.23 -6.63
CA ILE A 30 -6.97 8.62 -7.28
C ILE A 30 -8.19 8.63 -6.33
N GLY A 31 -7.98 8.45 -5.02
CA GLY A 31 -9.03 8.48 -3.99
C GLY A 31 -9.96 7.26 -3.96
N LEU A 32 -10.11 6.52 -5.06
CA LEU A 32 -10.96 5.36 -5.15
C LEU A 32 -10.45 4.19 -4.29
N PRO A 33 -9.15 3.84 -4.25
CA PRO A 33 -8.65 2.79 -3.37
C PRO A 33 -8.84 3.13 -1.88
N SER A 34 -8.66 4.38 -1.49
CA SER A 34 -8.91 4.83 -0.10
C SER A 34 -10.39 4.75 0.26
N ALA A 35 -11.31 5.10 -0.67
CA ALA A 35 -12.74 4.94 -0.45
C ALA A 35 -13.14 3.47 -0.26
N ILE A 36 -12.55 2.55 -1.04
CA ILE A 36 -12.76 1.10 -0.87
C ILE A 36 -12.24 0.64 0.50
N ALA A 37 -11.03 1.06 0.89
CA ALA A 37 -10.45 0.71 2.18
C ALA A 37 -11.32 1.22 3.35
N CYS A 38 -11.80 2.46 3.31
CA CYS A 38 -12.69 3.03 4.32
C CYS A 38 -14.02 2.27 4.40
N THR A 39 -14.63 1.97 3.26
CA THR A 39 -15.88 1.20 3.20
C THR A 39 -15.68 -0.20 3.79
N ALA A 40 -14.59 -0.87 3.43
CA ALA A 40 -14.25 -2.18 3.95
C ALA A 40 -13.99 -2.13 5.46
N ALA A 41 -13.33 -1.09 5.99
CA ALA A 41 -13.13 -0.91 7.43
C ALA A 41 -14.46 -0.74 8.18
N VAL A 42 -15.38 0.06 7.65
CA VAL A 42 -16.73 0.20 8.22
C VAL A 42 -17.47 -1.14 8.23
N LEU A 43 -17.43 -1.88 7.11
CA LEU A 43 -18.07 -3.20 7.01
C LEU A 43 -17.39 -4.26 7.88
N TYR A 44 -16.09 -4.09 8.19
CA TYR A 44 -15.36 -4.95 9.12
C TYR A 44 -15.78 -4.70 10.57
N PHE A 45 -15.70 -3.46 11.04
CA PHE A 45 -15.94 -3.12 12.45
C PHE A 45 -17.42 -3.10 12.83
N THR A 46 -18.32 -2.66 11.94
CA THR A 46 -19.75 -2.50 12.27
C THR A 46 -20.39 -3.80 12.77
N PRO A 47 -20.30 -4.94 12.05
CA PRO A 47 -20.91 -6.18 12.56
C PRO A 47 -20.25 -6.67 13.85
N LEU A 48 -18.93 -6.54 13.98
CA LEU A 48 -18.21 -6.95 15.19
C LEU A 48 -18.59 -6.08 16.40
N TYR A 49 -18.83 -4.79 16.19
CA TYR A 49 -19.26 -3.87 17.22
C TYR A 49 -20.70 -4.17 17.66
N ILE A 50 -21.62 -4.44 16.72
CA ILE A 50 -23.03 -4.77 17.02
C ILE A 50 -23.13 -6.11 17.76
N ASP A 51 -22.30 -7.09 17.39
CA ASP A 51 -22.27 -8.39 18.07
C ASP A 51 -21.49 -8.36 19.40
N GLY A 52 -20.95 -7.19 19.79
CA GLY A 52 -20.21 -6.98 21.05
C GLY A 52 -18.81 -7.62 21.07
N LEU A 53 -18.28 -8.02 19.91
CA LEU A 53 -16.94 -8.57 19.77
C LEU A 53 -15.86 -7.48 19.73
N ALA A 54 -16.14 -6.36 19.05
CA ALA A 54 -15.26 -5.21 19.00
C ALA A 54 -15.77 -4.10 19.93
N ALA A 55 -14.86 -3.41 20.59
CA ALA A 55 -15.14 -2.25 21.44
C ALA A 55 -14.57 -0.96 20.81
N ASN A 56 -14.85 0.17 21.44
CA ASN A 56 -14.41 1.48 20.93
C ASN A 56 -12.87 1.62 20.84
N TRP A 57 -12.12 0.93 21.67
CA TRP A 57 -10.68 1.09 21.74
C TRP A 57 -9.95 0.37 20.59
N GLU A 58 -10.47 -0.75 20.05
CA GLU A 58 -9.90 -1.38 18.85
C GLU A 58 -10.07 -0.47 17.63
N ILE A 59 -11.25 0.16 17.50
CA ILE A 59 -11.50 1.15 16.45
C ILE A 59 -10.56 2.34 16.62
N LEU A 60 -10.34 2.81 17.85
CA LEU A 60 -9.40 3.90 18.13
C LEU A 60 -7.96 3.53 17.75
N LEU A 61 -7.51 2.32 18.12
CA LEU A 61 -6.17 1.82 17.72
C LEU A 61 -6.02 1.75 16.21
N PHE A 62 -7.06 1.28 15.51
CA PHE A 62 -7.07 1.24 14.05
C PHE A 62 -6.91 2.64 13.44
N VAL A 63 -7.69 3.61 13.92
CA VAL A 63 -7.64 5.00 13.45
C VAL A 63 -6.27 5.63 13.73
N ILE A 64 -5.71 5.43 14.93
CA ILE A 64 -4.35 5.90 15.26
C ILE A 64 -3.32 5.27 14.33
N GLY A 65 -3.44 3.96 14.06
CA GLY A 65 -2.56 3.27 13.12
C GLY A 65 -2.61 3.86 11.71
N ILE A 66 -3.81 4.17 11.20
CA ILE A 66 -3.97 4.85 9.90
C ILE A 66 -3.33 6.25 9.91
N ILE A 67 -3.55 7.03 10.96
CA ILE A 67 -2.95 8.36 11.09
C ILE A 67 -1.43 8.28 11.07
N LEU A 68 -0.82 7.31 11.78
CA LEU A 68 0.62 7.09 11.78
C LEU A 68 1.14 6.69 10.39
N LEU A 69 0.43 5.84 9.65
CA LEU A 69 0.79 5.51 8.28
C LEU A 69 0.72 6.71 7.35
N ILE A 70 -0.32 7.54 7.46
CA ILE A 70 -0.46 8.76 6.66
C ILE A 70 0.69 9.73 6.99
N PHE A 71 1.00 9.89 8.27
CA PHE A 71 2.09 10.75 8.72
C PHE A 71 3.45 10.29 8.19
N GLU A 72 3.75 9.00 8.27
CA GLU A 72 4.95 8.40 7.69
C GLU A 72 5.09 8.71 6.20
N PHE A 73 4.00 8.52 5.46
CA PHE A 73 4.03 8.69 4.02
C PHE A 73 4.16 10.15 3.57
N LEU A 74 3.54 11.09 4.30
CA LEU A 74 3.50 12.51 3.92
C LEU A 74 4.70 13.31 4.47
N VAL A 75 5.25 12.93 5.62
CA VAL A 75 6.20 13.78 6.37
C VAL A 75 7.60 13.20 6.39
N ILE A 76 7.73 11.88 6.45
CA ILE A 76 9.02 11.19 6.62
C ILE A 76 9.41 10.50 5.32
N PRO A 77 10.52 10.89 4.65
CA PRO A 77 10.97 10.19 3.45
C PRO A 77 11.59 8.83 3.83
N GLY A 78 10.86 7.75 3.59
CA GLY A 78 11.27 6.38 3.90
C GLY A 78 10.27 5.68 4.82
N PHE A 79 10.44 4.35 5.04
CA PHE A 79 9.59 3.58 5.95
C PHE A 79 10.26 3.49 7.33
N GLY A 80 9.86 4.34 8.26
CA GLY A 80 10.47 4.49 9.58
C GLY A 80 9.60 4.00 10.73
N ILE A 81 9.82 4.58 11.92
CA ILE A 81 9.18 4.15 13.17
C ILE A 81 7.67 4.33 13.13
N ALA A 82 7.16 5.42 12.54
CA ALA A 82 5.72 5.68 12.46
C ALA A 82 5.02 4.70 11.53
N GLY A 83 5.64 4.31 10.42
CA GLY A 83 5.12 3.29 9.51
C GLY A 83 5.05 1.91 10.15
N ILE A 84 6.10 1.50 10.85
CA ILE A 84 6.15 0.22 11.56
C ILE A 84 5.11 0.19 12.68
N SER A 85 5.09 1.21 13.55
CA SER A 85 4.14 1.27 14.66
C SER A 85 2.69 1.37 14.18
N GLY A 86 2.41 2.17 13.15
CA GLY A 86 1.10 2.26 12.52
C GLY A 86 0.62 0.91 11.96
N SER A 87 1.50 0.17 11.29
CA SER A 87 1.18 -1.17 10.78
C SER A 87 0.88 -2.16 11.91
N ILE A 88 1.66 -2.14 12.98
CA ILE A 88 1.44 -2.99 14.17
C ILE A 88 0.09 -2.65 14.82
N LEU A 89 -0.23 -1.37 14.97
CA LEU A 89 -1.51 -0.94 15.55
C LEU A 89 -2.71 -1.36 14.69
N ILE A 90 -2.62 -1.24 13.37
CA ILE A 90 -3.69 -1.68 12.47
C ILE A 90 -3.89 -3.18 12.57
N LEU A 91 -2.81 -3.97 12.46
CA LEU A 91 -2.90 -5.43 12.56
C LEU A 91 -3.43 -5.87 13.93
N GLY A 92 -2.90 -5.27 15.00
CA GLY A 92 -3.36 -5.54 16.37
C GLY A 92 -4.84 -5.22 16.55
N ALA A 93 -5.30 -4.05 16.11
CA ALA A 93 -6.69 -3.64 16.19
C ALA A 93 -7.63 -4.61 15.46
N LEU A 94 -7.26 -5.03 14.24
CA LEU A 94 -8.06 -5.99 13.47
C LEU A 94 -8.11 -7.37 14.13
N ILE A 95 -7.01 -7.86 14.66
CA ILE A 95 -6.98 -9.15 15.36
C ILE A 95 -7.82 -9.07 16.63
N LEU A 96 -7.61 -8.05 17.46
CA LEU A 96 -8.28 -7.89 18.73
C LEU A 96 -9.80 -7.71 18.58
N ALA A 97 -10.25 -7.03 17.53
CA ALA A 97 -11.68 -6.90 17.22
C ALA A 97 -12.37 -8.25 16.91
N LEU A 98 -11.63 -9.28 16.45
CA LEU A 98 -12.18 -10.63 16.23
C LEU A 98 -12.13 -11.52 17.47
N VAL A 99 -11.36 -11.14 18.47
CA VAL A 99 -11.10 -11.98 19.65
C VAL A 99 -12.18 -11.83 20.74
N GLY A 100 -13.00 -10.77 20.65
CA GLY A 100 -14.11 -10.58 21.60
C GLY A 100 -13.65 -10.33 23.05
N ASN A 101 -12.62 -9.48 23.21
CA ASN A 101 -12.15 -9.10 24.54
C ASN A 101 -12.96 -7.92 25.09
N VAL A 102 -13.18 -7.88 26.41
CA VAL A 102 -13.87 -6.77 27.10
C VAL A 102 -12.84 -5.94 27.86
N ASN A 103 -12.54 -4.72 27.40
CA ASN A 103 -11.63 -3.79 28.08
C ASN A 103 -10.26 -4.41 28.46
N PHE A 104 -9.60 -5.11 27.51
CA PHE A 104 -8.36 -5.86 27.74
C PHE A 104 -8.45 -7.05 28.71
N ASP A 105 -9.65 -7.48 29.06
CA ASP A 105 -9.85 -8.70 29.83
C ASP A 105 -9.94 -9.91 28.87
N PHE A 106 -8.93 -10.76 28.92
CA PHE A 106 -8.81 -11.98 28.11
C PHE A 106 -9.16 -13.27 28.89
N ASN A 107 -9.65 -13.16 30.12
CA ASN A 107 -9.92 -14.33 30.96
C ASN A 107 -10.97 -15.28 30.37
N PHE A 108 -11.86 -14.77 29.54
CA PHE A 108 -12.92 -15.55 28.88
C PHE A 108 -12.62 -15.87 27.41
N VAL A 109 -11.43 -15.47 26.91
CA VAL A 109 -11.03 -15.68 25.52
C VAL A 109 -10.33 -17.01 25.38
N SER A 110 -10.84 -17.87 24.48
CA SER A 110 -10.19 -19.15 24.25
C SER A 110 -8.97 -18.98 23.31
N ALA A 111 -7.96 -19.85 23.45
CA ALA A 111 -6.83 -19.90 22.54
C ALA A 111 -7.27 -20.17 21.07
N ALA A 112 -8.42 -20.85 20.90
CA ALA A 112 -9.01 -21.08 19.59
C ALA A 112 -9.55 -19.80 18.95
N ASP A 113 -10.11 -18.88 19.73
CA ASP A 113 -10.63 -17.61 19.19
C ASP A 113 -9.48 -16.66 18.83
N ILE A 114 -8.42 -16.62 19.63
CA ILE A 114 -7.19 -15.89 19.30
C ILE A 114 -6.60 -16.42 17.99
N SER A 115 -6.46 -17.74 17.85
CA SER A 115 -5.89 -18.34 16.64
C SER A 115 -6.75 -18.09 15.41
N LYS A 116 -8.08 -18.16 15.51
CA LYS A 116 -9.01 -17.81 14.43
C LYS A 116 -8.85 -16.34 14.01
N GLY A 117 -8.79 -15.40 14.96
CA GLY A 117 -8.56 -13.99 14.68
C GLY A 117 -7.26 -13.74 13.91
N ILE A 118 -6.16 -14.32 14.40
CA ILE A 118 -4.85 -14.23 13.76
C ILE A 118 -4.89 -14.81 12.34
N ILE A 119 -5.39 -16.04 12.18
CA ILE A 119 -5.47 -16.70 10.86
C ILE A 119 -6.31 -15.89 9.89
N THR A 120 -7.45 -15.36 10.34
CA THR A 120 -8.35 -14.54 9.50
C THR A 120 -7.65 -13.28 9.00
N VAL A 121 -7.00 -12.53 9.88
CA VAL A 121 -6.33 -11.28 9.50
C VAL A 121 -5.09 -11.56 8.64
N ILE A 122 -4.24 -12.50 9.05
CA ILE A 122 -3.03 -12.83 8.29
C ILE A 122 -3.38 -13.39 6.90
N SER A 123 -4.39 -14.25 6.78
CA SER A 123 -4.84 -14.73 5.46
C SER A 123 -5.35 -13.59 4.58
N GLY A 124 -6.10 -12.62 5.13
CA GLY A 124 -6.54 -11.44 4.39
C GLY A 124 -5.37 -10.59 3.89
N VAL A 125 -4.35 -10.38 4.72
CA VAL A 125 -3.14 -9.65 4.32
C VAL A 125 -2.38 -10.40 3.23
N ILE A 126 -2.18 -11.72 3.37
CA ILE A 126 -1.49 -12.53 2.36
C ILE A 126 -2.23 -12.47 1.02
N ILE A 127 -3.55 -12.64 1.04
CA ILE A 127 -4.39 -12.55 -0.16
C ILE A 127 -4.26 -11.15 -0.79
N SER A 128 -4.28 -10.08 0.03
CA SER A 128 -4.08 -8.71 -0.44
C SER A 128 -2.75 -8.55 -1.18
N VAL A 129 -1.64 -8.99 -0.58
CA VAL A 129 -0.30 -8.92 -1.18
C VAL A 129 -0.24 -9.73 -2.47
N ALA A 130 -0.81 -10.93 -2.50
CA ALA A 130 -0.84 -11.78 -3.69
C ALA A 130 -1.64 -11.14 -4.84
N LEU A 131 -2.81 -10.56 -4.52
CA LEU A 131 -3.64 -9.86 -5.51
C LEU A 131 -2.96 -8.61 -6.04
N LEU A 132 -2.31 -7.83 -5.18
CA LEU A 132 -1.54 -6.64 -5.59
C LEU A 132 -0.38 -7.03 -6.50
N PHE A 133 0.37 -8.06 -6.14
CA PHE A 133 1.48 -8.56 -6.95
C PHE A 133 0.99 -9.01 -8.34
N TRP A 134 -0.08 -9.80 -8.39
CA TRP A 134 -0.70 -10.22 -9.65
C TRP A 134 -1.20 -9.04 -10.48
N PHE A 135 -1.83 -8.06 -9.83
CA PHE A 135 -2.35 -6.85 -10.47
C PHE A 135 -1.22 -6.02 -11.09
N PHE A 136 -0.14 -5.75 -10.35
CA PHE A 136 1.00 -4.99 -10.85
C PHE A 136 1.75 -5.70 -11.98
N GLN A 137 1.86 -7.02 -11.94
CA GLN A 137 2.42 -7.79 -13.06
C GLN A 137 1.58 -7.64 -14.34
N LYS A 138 0.26 -7.69 -14.22
CA LYS A 138 -0.62 -7.56 -15.40
C LYS A 138 -0.66 -6.13 -15.96
N ILE A 139 -0.57 -5.11 -15.12
CA ILE A 139 -0.57 -3.71 -15.56
C ILE A 139 0.74 -3.33 -16.20
N GLY A 140 1.87 -3.84 -15.68
CA GLY A 140 3.21 -3.57 -16.22
C GLY A 140 3.47 -4.18 -17.60
N SER A 141 2.67 -5.14 -18.07
CA SER A 141 2.97 -5.93 -19.27
C SER A 141 1.93 -5.87 -20.38
N LYS A 142 1.35 -4.75 -20.79
CA LYS A 142 0.46 -4.65 -21.97
C LYS A 142 -1.06 -4.74 -21.72
N GLY A 143 -1.57 -4.43 -20.51
CA GLY A 143 -3.02 -4.36 -20.27
C GLY A 143 -3.64 -3.01 -20.70
N PRO A 144 -4.98 -2.91 -20.79
CA PRO A 144 -5.69 -1.67 -21.12
C PRO A 144 -5.40 -0.52 -20.14
N LEU A 145 -4.91 -0.82 -18.93
CA LEU A 145 -4.44 0.14 -17.92
C LEU A 145 -2.94 0.49 -18.08
N GLY A 146 -2.20 -0.17 -18.98
CA GLY A 146 -0.81 0.19 -19.31
C GLY A 146 -0.69 1.61 -19.91
N ARG A 147 -1.80 2.21 -20.36
CA ARG A 147 -1.85 3.62 -20.78
C ARG A 147 -1.83 4.61 -19.61
N LEU A 148 -2.12 4.15 -18.39
CA LEU A 148 -2.05 4.97 -17.17
C LEU A 148 -0.65 4.92 -16.52
N ALA A 149 0.14 3.90 -16.80
CA ALA A 149 1.56 3.92 -16.52
C ALA A 149 2.22 4.79 -17.60
N LEU A 150 2.79 5.94 -17.21
CA LEU A 150 3.64 6.75 -18.07
C LEU A 150 4.79 5.86 -18.54
N GLN A 151 4.62 5.23 -19.70
CA GLN A 151 5.73 4.66 -20.46
C GLN A 151 6.49 5.85 -21.05
N ALA A 152 7.33 6.46 -20.23
CA ALA A 152 8.41 7.30 -20.73
C ALA A 152 9.45 6.39 -21.42
N ASP A 153 9.05 5.87 -22.58
CA ASP A 153 9.92 5.14 -23.45
C ASP A 153 10.84 6.17 -24.11
N GLN A 154 12.06 6.32 -23.58
CA GLN A 154 13.11 7.17 -24.13
C GLN A 154 13.75 6.49 -25.35
N ALA A 155 12.93 5.87 -26.20
CA ALA A 155 13.42 5.29 -27.43
C ALA A 155 13.86 6.39 -28.38
N THR A 156 15.05 6.27 -28.92
CA THR A 156 15.66 7.19 -29.92
C THR A 156 14.74 7.40 -31.10
N GLU A 157 13.94 6.41 -31.48
CA GLU A 157 12.91 6.45 -32.53
C GLU A 157 11.76 7.42 -32.24
N LYS A 158 11.54 7.83 -30.98
CA LYS A 158 10.51 8.79 -30.54
C LYS A 158 11.09 10.20 -30.33
N GLY A 159 12.28 10.49 -30.81
CA GLY A 159 12.89 11.81 -30.75
C GLY A 159 13.62 12.15 -29.44
N TYR A 160 13.77 11.17 -28.53
CA TYR A 160 14.63 11.35 -27.36
C TYR A 160 16.09 11.10 -27.74
N ILE A 161 16.73 12.12 -28.30
CA ILE A 161 18.15 12.11 -28.66
C ILE A 161 18.89 12.77 -27.51
N GLY A 162 19.61 11.97 -26.70
CA GLY A 162 20.42 12.48 -25.57
C GLY A 162 21.62 13.33 -26.05
N VAL A 163 22.02 13.14 -27.28
CA VAL A 163 23.05 13.93 -27.97
C VAL A 163 22.54 14.25 -29.38
N PRO A 164 22.54 15.50 -29.84
CA PRO A 164 22.17 15.86 -31.20
C PRO A 164 22.97 15.01 -32.20
N SER A 165 22.30 14.48 -33.23
CA SER A 165 22.93 13.62 -34.25
C SER A 165 24.14 14.27 -34.95
N GLU A 166 24.13 15.59 -35.00
CA GLU A 166 25.24 16.41 -35.53
C GLU A 166 26.54 16.22 -34.73
N LEU A 167 26.43 15.98 -33.39
CA LEU A 167 27.62 15.76 -32.58
C LEU A 167 28.22 14.35 -32.72
N GLN A 168 27.46 13.40 -33.24
CA GLN A 168 27.99 12.04 -33.51
C GLN A 168 29.03 12.05 -34.66
N GLU A 169 28.93 13.03 -35.56
CA GLU A 169 29.90 13.19 -36.67
C GLU A 169 31.32 13.58 -36.19
N TYR A 170 31.42 14.14 -34.97
CA TYR A 170 32.71 14.56 -34.41
C TYR A 170 33.41 13.49 -33.57
N ILE A 171 32.80 12.30 -33.42
CA ILE A 171 33.42 11.19 -32.69
C ILE A 171 34.69 10.74 -33.42
N GLY A 172 35.84 10.79 -32.73
CA GLY A 172 37.14 10.42 -33.27
C GLY A 172 37.89 11.54 -34.02
N LYS A 173 37.32 12.77 -34.07
CA LYS A 173 38.03 13.95 -34.61
C LYS A 173 38.81 14.64 -33.49
N GLU A 174 39.99 15.19 -33.82
CA GLU A 174 40.80 15.99 -32.89
C GLU A 174 40.39 17.46 -32.99
N GLY A 175 40.35 18.16 -31.84
CA GLY A 175 40.01 19.58 -31.76
C GLY A 175 40.75 20.28 -30.61
N LEU A 176 40.79 21.61 -30.65
CA LEU A 176 41.35 22.43 -29.58
C LEU A 176 40.25 22.91 -28.64
N ALA A 177 40.47 22.74 -27.36
CA ALA A 177 39.48 23.19 -26.35
C ALA A 177 39.34 24.71 -26.39
N ALA A 178 38.16 25.20 -26.77
CA ALA A 178 37.82 26.63 -26.82
C ALA A 178 37.45 27.19 -25.45
N THR A 179 37.06 26.33 -24.50
CA THR A 179 36.70 26.71 -23.12
C THR A 179 37.31 25.74 -22.12
N ILE A 180 37.37 26.13 -20.83
CA ILE A 180 37.84 25.28 -19.76
C ILE A 180 36.89 24.06 -19.63
N LEU A 181 37.47 22.83 -19.72
CA LEU A 181 36.76 21.56 -19.57
C LEU A 181 36.56 21.21 -18.07
N ARG A 182 35.45 21.70 -17.45
CA ARG A 182 35.14 21.36 -16.05
C ARG A 182 33.60 21.43 -15.80
N PRO A 183 32.90 20.30 -15.78
CA PRO A 183 33.22 18.94 -16.24
C PRO A 183 33.04 18.77 -17.77
N SER A 184 32.47 19.75 -18.44
CA SER A 184 32.30 19.78 -19.90
C SER A 184 32.71 21.15 -20.47
N GLY A 185 33.09 21.20 -21.71
CA GLY A 185 33.48 22.42 -22.43
C GLY A 185 33.19 22.32 -23.91
N LYS A 186 33.47 23.41 -24.65
CA LYS A 186 33.37 23.44 -26.11
C LYS A 186 34.75 23.22 -26.74
N VAL A 187 34.77 22.42 -27.78
CA VAL A 187 35.94 22.13 -28.63
C VAL A 187 35.74 22.73 -29.99
#